data_aca0f58fa38f33529e755b22cf3bad80
#
_entry.id   aca0f58fa38f33529e755b22cf3bad80
#
_cell.length_a   1.000
_cell.length_b   1.000
_cell.length_c   1.000
_cell.angle_alpha   90.00
_cell.angle_beta   90.00
_cell.angle_gamma   90.00
#
_symmetry.space_group_name_H-M   'P 1'
#
loop_
_entity.id
_entity.type
_entity.pdbx_description
1 polymer ?
#
loop_
_entity_poly.entity_id
_entity_poly.type
_entity_poly.pdbx_seq_one_letter_code
_entity_poly.pdbx_strand_id
1 'polypeptide(L)'
;MRYINCLNNISAKGTDLLGSDYQLTDDIAQASGVLVRSAAMHDMDLPEGLLAVARAGAGVNNIPLDKCAEAGIVVFNTPGANANAVKELVLCGMLLASRGILPGAAWCREHADSPTIGKDAEKAKKAFAGKEISGKTLGVIGLGAIGALVANAAIDLGMNVLGYDPYVSAEAAWRLSPSVEHVTNLDDVLHRSDYVTIHVPAMDSTRGMIGAHELEVAKPGCAVMNFSRDTLVDNAAMTEALEAGRVATYVTDFATPEVMAMQNTIVLPHLGASTAEAEDNCAIMATLQMKDYLENGNIKNSVNYPVCDMGPAPAQGGRVAVLHANVPDMLSQITGVFGEVGANIDNLTNKAHGNAAYTMLDLNAPATDELVAKLTAIEGVHRVRIVK
;
A
#
# COMPACT_ATOMS: atom_id res chain seq x y z
N MET A 1 28.89 10.34 -6.94
CA MET A 1 28.59 8.92 -6.67
C MET A 1 27.74 8.85 -5.41
N ARG A 2 26.52 8.27 -5.47
CA ARG A 2 25.64 8.06 -4.31
C ARG A 2 25.57 6.56 -3.98
N TYR A 3 25.52 6.23 -2.71
CA TYR A 3 25.45 4.84 -2.25
C TYR A 3 24.03 4.48 -1.80
N ILE A 4 23.57 3.31 -2.22
CA ILE A 4 22.25 2.76 -1.87
C ILE A 4 22.45 1.43 -1.15
N ASN A 5 21.86 1.31 0.04
CA ASN A 5 21.89 0.06 0.81
C ASN A 5 20.58 -0.72 0.59
N CYS A 6 20.68 -2.03 0.40
CA CYS A 6 19.54 -2.94 0.30
C CYS A 6 19.48 -3.82 1.55
N LEU A 7 18.54 -3.56 2.46
CA LEU A 7 18.39 -4.34 3.70
C LEU A 7 17.77 -5.72 3.50
N ASN A 8 17.24 -5.99 2.31
CA ASN A 8 16.70 -7.29 1.89
C ASN A 8 17.15 -7.58 0.47
N ASN A 9 16.87 -8.79 0.00
CA ASN A 9 16.96 -9.07 -1.42
C ASN A 9 15.89 -8.24 -2.17
N ILE A 10 16.32 -7.24 -2.92
CA ILE A 10 15.49 -6.37 -3.76
C ILE A 10 15.68 -6.81 -5.22
N SER A 11 14.59 -6.90 -5.98
CA SER A 11 14.66 -7.32 -7.38
C SER A 11 15.64 -6.47 -8.20
N ALA A 12 16.48 -7.13 -8.99
CA ALA A 12 17.42 -6.48 -9.90
C ALA A 12 16.73 -5.55 -10.89
N LYS A 13 15.48 -5.84 -11.29
CA LYS A 13 14.69 -4.95 -12.16
C LYS A 13 14.47 -3.56 -11.55
N GLY A 14 14.48 -3.45 -10.22
CA GLY A 14 14.47 -2.16 -9.54
C GLY A 14 15.87 -1.57 -9.46
N THR A 15 16.86 -2.30 -8.92
CA THR A 15 18.20 -1.76 -8.66
C THR A 15 18.96 -1.39 -9.94
N ASP A 16 18.72 -2.06 -11.06
CA ASP A 16 19.31 -1.75 -12.37
C ASP A 16 18.89 -0.37 -12.91
N LEU A 17 17.78 0.21 -12.40
CA LEU A 17 17.31 1.55 -12.77
C LEU A 17 18.09 2.69 -12.09
N LEU A 18 18.95 2.39 -11.13
CA LEU A 18 19.77 3.40 -10.46
C LEU A 18 20.73 4.10 -11.43
N GLY A 19 21.39 3.34 -12.32
CA GLY A 19 22.35 3.90 -13.30
C GLY A 19 23.73 4.15 -12.71
N SER A 20 24.63 4.71 -13.51
CA SER A 20 26.07 4.85 -13.21
C SER A 20 26.42 5.77 -12.07
N ASP A 21 25.52 6.68 -11.69
CA ASP A 21 25.76 7.68 -10.62
C ASP A 21 25.52 7.09 -9.22
N TYR A 22 25.10 5.84 -9.18
CA TYR A 22 24.77 5.10 -7.95
C TYR A 22 25.60 3.83 -7.83
N GLN A 23 25.87 3.44 -6.60
CA GLN A 23 26.52 2.17 -6.27
C GLN A 23 25.78 1.51 -5.09
N LEU A 24 25.57 0.20 -5.18
CA LEU A 24 25.06 -0.57 -4.04
C LEU A 24 26.16 -0.73 -2.99
N THR A 25 25.79 -0.70 -1.73
CA THR A 25 26.68 -0.88 -0.58
C THR A 25 26.01 -1.74 0.49
N ASP A 26 26.80 -2.56 1.18
CA ASP A 26 26.35 -3.29 2.37
C ASP A 26 26.50 -2.46 3.65
N ASP A 27 27.22 -1.33 3.59
CA ASP A 27 27.43 -0.43 4.71
C ASP A 27 26.40 0.70 4.73
N ILE A 28 25.42 0.61 5.63
CA ILE A 28 24.38 1.64 5.79
C ILE A 28 24.97 3.02 6.16
N ALA A 29 26.12 3.06 6.83
CA ALA A 29 26.73 4.32 7.23
C ALA A 29 27.15 5.21 6.05
N GLN A 30 27.38 4.62 4.88
CA GLN A 30 27.70 5.33 3.65
C GLN A 30 26.47 5.64 2.80
N ALA A 31 25.31 5.06 3.14
CA ALA A 31 24.14 5.12 2.28
C ALA A 31 23.46 6.49 2.28
N SER A 32 23.18 7.02 1.08
CA SER A 32 22.28 8.16 0.87
C SER A 32 20.80 7.72 0.79
N GLY A 33 20.55 6.45 0.48
CA GLY A 33 19.22 5.87 0.40
C GLY A 33 19.22 4.39 0.81
N VAL A 34 18.09 3.94 1.34
CA VAL A 34 17.86 2.55 1.73
C VAL A 34 16.67 2.00 0.97
N LEU A 35 16.86 0.85 0.31
CA LEU A 35 15.77 0.01 -0.19
C LEU A 35 15.49 -1.11 0.81
N VAL A 36 14.24 -1.25 1.24
CA VAL A 36 13.83 -2.25 2.23
C VAL A 36 12.52 -2.92 1.83
N ARG A 37 12.33 -4.18 2.20
CA ARG A 37 11.05 -4.89 2.04
C ARG A 37 10.47 -5.27 3.41
N SER A 38 11.10 -6.17 4.13
CA SER A 38 10.59 -6.75 5.38
C SER A 38 11.52 -6.58 6.59
N ALA A 39 12.78 -6.16 6.39
CA ALA A 39 13.71 -5.95 7.49
C ALA A 39 13.17 -4.87 8.45
N ALA A 40 13.28 -5.14 9.76
CA ALA A 40 12.92 -4.19 10.80
C ALA A 40 14.02 -3.14 10.93
N MET A 41 13.62 -1.85 10.97
CA MET A 41 14.53 -0.71 11.07
C MET A 41 14.43 0.03 12.42
N HIS A 42 13.55 -0.41 13.34
CA HIS A 42 13.28 0.32 14.60
C HIS A 42 14.51 0.46 15.49
N ASP A 43 15.34 -0.59 15.55
CA ASP A 43 16.53 -0.63 16.38
C ASP A 43 17.81 -0.22 15.63
N MET A 44 17.67 0.24 14.36
CA MET A 44 18.82 0.64 13.55
C MET A 44 19.20 2.10 13.82
N ASP A 45 20.52 2.35 13.81
CA ASP A 45 21.02 3.71 13.73
C ASP A 45 20.81 4.28 12.33
N LEU A 46 20.26 5.49 12.26
CA LEU A 46 20.05 6.19 11.00
C LEU A 46 21.23 7.16 10.78
N PRO A 47 22.12 6.90 9.81
CA PRO A 47 23.28 7.75 9.59
C PRO A 47 22.87 9.14 9.10
N GLU A 48 23.65 10.16 9.44
CA GLU A 48 23.39 11.55 9.06
C GLU A 48 23.30 11.74 7.53
N GLY A 49 24.08 10.96 6.76
CA GLY A 49 24.06 10.97 5.29
C GLY A 49 22.83 10.36 4.65
N LEU A 50 21.97 9.65 5.42
CA LEU A 50 20.78 9.02 4.90
C LEU A 50 19.69 10.06 4.61
N LEU A 51 19.21 10.09 3.38
CA LEU A 51 18.22 11.06 2.87
C LEU A 51 16.84 10.43 2.65
N ALA A 52 16.81 9.15 2.29
CA ALA A 52 15.58 8.46 1.92
C ALA A 52 15.58 6.98 2.32
N VAL A 53 14.41 6.49 2.70
CA VAL A 53 14.11 5.07 2.83
C VAL A 53 12.94 4.76 1.89
N ALA A 54 13.10 3.80 0.98
CA ALA A 54 12.04 3.39 0.09
C ALA A 54 11.69 1.92 0.31
N ARG A 55 10.45 1.68 0.77
CA ARG A 55 9.95 0.34 0.99
C ARG A 55 9.36 -0.25 -0.30
N ALA A 56 9.89 -1.39 -0.73
CA ALA A 56 9.30 -2.21 -1.79
C ALA A 56 8.06 -2.95 -1.25
N GLY A 57 6.95 -2.23 -1.11
CA GLY A 57 5.68 -2.70 -0.58
C GLY A 57 4.82 -1.58 -0.02
N ALA A 58 3.53 -1.84 0.24
CA ALA A 58 2.56 -0.81 0.64
C ALA A 58 2.60 -0.48 2.15
N GLY A 59 2.74 -1.48 3.04
CA GLY A 59 2.80 -1.26 4.50
C GLY A 59 4.16 -0.69 4.93
N VAL A 60 4.26 -0.05 6.10
CA VAL A 60 5.51 0.56 6.60
C VAL A 60 5.77 0.31 8.09
N ASN A 61 5.11 -0.68 8.67
CA ASN A 61 5.20 -0.96 10.11
C ASN A 61 6.62 -1.37 10.57
N ASN A 62 7.50 -1.73 9.65
CA ASN A 62 8.90 -2.09 9.94
C ASN A 62 9.86 -0.88 9.90
N ILE A 63 9.35 0.34 9.69
CA ILE A 63 10.16 1.57 9.57
C ILE A 63 9.76 2.56 10.66
N PRO A 64 10.70 3.16 11.42
CA PRO A 64 10.42 4.14 12.47
C PRO A 64 10.11 5.51 11.86
N LEU A 65 8.86 5.76 11.47
CA LEU A 65 8.44 6.95 10.71
C LEU A 65 8.76 8.26 11.42
N ASP A 66 8.48 8.36 12.73
CA ASP A 66 8.72 9.58 13.51
C ASP A 66 10.21 9.88 13.62
N LYS A 67 11.04 8.88 13.93
CA LYS A 67 12.50 9.01 13.96
C LYS A 67 13.06 9.44 12.59
N CYS A 68 12.51 8.91 11.50
CA CYS A 68 12.87 9.32 10.14
C CYS A 68 12.46 10.79 9.87
N ALA A 69 11.26 11.20 10.28
CA ALA A 69 10.77 12.56 10.06
C ALA A 69 11.63 13.59 10.80
N GLU A 70 11.93 13.35 12.08
CA GLU A 70 12.80 14.20 12.91
C GLU A 70 14.22 14.29 12.36
N ALA A 71 14.74 13.21 11.78
CA ALA A 71 16.06 13.20 11.12
C ALA A 71 16.03 13.80 9.69
N GLY A 72 14.89 14.28 9.19
CA GLY A 72 14.75 14.78 7.82
C GLY A 72 14.99 13.71 6.76
N ILE A 73 14.56 12.47 7.03
CA ILE A 73 14.65 11.34 6.11
C ILE A 73 13.25 11.08 5.53
N VAL A 74 13.10 11.10 4.21
CA VAL A 74 11.83 10.84 3.54
C VAL A 74 11.61 9.34 3.40
N VAL A 75 10.45 8.85 3.85
CA VAL A 75 10.07 7.43 3.74
C VAL A 75 9.02 7.27 2.65
N PHE A 76 9.34 6.45 1.66
CA PHE A 76 8.46 6.10 0.54
C PHE A 76 7.89 4.69 0.72
N ASN A 77 6.67 4.48 0.25
CA ASN A 77 6.11 3.16 0.00
C ASN A 77 5.70 3.01 -1.47
N THR A 78 5.19 1.84 -1.86
CA THR A 78 4.82 1.55 -3.25
C THR A 78 3.34 1.17 -3.36
N PRO A 79 2.42 2.14 -3.15
CA PRO A 79 0.99 1.86 -3.19
C PRO A 79 0.58 1.46 -4.61
N GLY A 80 -0.17 0.36 -4.71
CA GLY A 80 -0.69 -0.13 -5.98
C GLY A 80 0.29 -0.94 -6.83
N ALA A 81 1.58 -1.00 -6.52
CA ALA A 81 2.55 -1.80 -7.28
C ALA A 81 2.24 -3.30 -7.27
N ASN A 82 1.62 -3.79 -6.20
CA ASN A 82 1.18 -5.17 -6.02
C ASN A 82 -0.32 -5.38 -6.33
N ALA A 83 -1.02 -4.38 -6.86
CA ALA A 83 -2.47 -4.40 -6.96
C ALA A 83 -2.99 -5.56 -7.83
N ASN A 84 -2.29 -5.92 -8.90
CA ASN A 84 -2.68 -7.02 -9.74
C ASN A 84 -2.57 -8.38 -9.02
N ALA A 85 -1.52 -8.61 -8.26
CA ALA A 85 -1.34 -9.84 -7.49
C ALA A 85 -2.46 -10.03 -6.45
N VAL A 86 -2.80 -8.94 -5.72
CA VAL A 86 -3.91 -8.98 -4.76
C VAL A 86 -5.24 -9.22 -5.47
N LYS A 87 -5.51 -8.58 -6.62
CA LYS A 87 -6.70 -8.84 -7.43
C LYS A 87 -6.82 -10.35 -7.77
N GLU A 88 -5.75 -10.97 -8.23
CA GLU A 88 -5.75 -12.39 -8.58
C GLU A 88 -6.01 -13.29 -7.37
N LEU A 89 -5.46 -12.94 -6.21
CA LEU A 89 -5.75 -13.66 -4.98
C LEU A 89 -7.21 -13.50 -4.53
N VAL A 90 -7.83 -12.33 -4.70
CA VAL A 90 -9.26 -12.10 -4.43
C VAL A 90 -10.11 -12.98 -5.35
N LEU A 91 -9.81 -13.04 -6.64
CA LEU A 91 -10.52 -13.91 -7.58
C LEU A 91 -10.38 -15.38 -7.21
N CYS A 92 -9.19 -15.81 -6.83
CA CYS A 92 -8.94 -17.16 -6.31
C CYS A 92 -9.77 -17.42 -5.06
N GLY A 93 -9.74 -16.52 -4.07
CA GLY A 93 -10.52 -16.63 -2.83
C GLY A 93 -12.03 -16.74 -3.08
N MET A 94 -12.54 -15.95 -4.01
CA MET A 94 -13.94 -15.99 -4.42
C MET A 94 -14.33 -17.35 -5.03
N LEU A 95 -13.49 -17.91 -5.90
CA LEU A 95 -13.71 -19.23 -6.49
C LEU A 95 -13.61 -20.36 -5.45
N LEU A 96 -12.67 -20.25 -4.51
CA LEU A 96 -12.53 -21.20 -3.39
C LEU A 96 -13.74 -21.15 -2.44
N ALA A 97 -14.28 -19.96 -2.17
CA ALA A 97 -15.49 -19.79 -1.36
C ALA A 97 -16.75 -20.32 -2.05
N SER A 98 -16.75 -20.33 -3.38
CA SER A 98 -17.91 -20.76 -4.19
C SER A 98 -18.04 -22.26 -4.30
N ARG A 99 -16.96 -23.02 -4.19
CA ARG A 99 -16.90 -24.45 -4.51
C ARG A 99 -15.98 -25.18 -3.54
N GLY A 100 -16.30 -26.39 -3.17
CA GLY A 100 -15.49 -27.25 -2.31
C GLY A 100 -14.20 -27.75 -2.95
N ILE A 101 -13.38 -26.83 -3.53
CA ILE A 101 -12.15 -27.17 -4.27
C ILE A 101 -11.09 -27.72 -3.31
N LEU A 102 -10.83 -27.01 -2.20
CA LEU A 102 -9.80 -27.43 -1.22
C LEU A 102 -10.16 -28.76 -0.55
N PRO A 103 -11.36 -28.96 0.02
CA PRO A 103 -11.73 -30.25 0.61
C PRO A 103 -11.81 -31.36 -0.43
N GLY A 104 -12.22 -31.08 -1.66
CA GLY A 104 -12.21 -32.06 -2.74
C GLY A 104 -10.81 -32.50 -3.14
N ALA A 105 -9.86 -31.58 -3.22
CA ALA A 105 -8.46 -31.90 -3.49
C ALA A 105 -7.82 -32.69 -2.34
N ALA A 106 -8.12 -32.33 -1.08
CA ALA A 106 -7.68 -33.09 0.10
C ALA A 106 -8.23 -34.50 0.07
N TRP A 107 -9.54 -34.66 -0.17
CA TRP A 107 -10.17 -35.96 -0.28
C TRP A 107 -9.52 -36.88 -1.32
N CYS A 108 -9.19 -36.35 -2.51
CA CYS A 108 -8.49 -37.11 -3.55
C CYS A 108 -7.10 -37.60 -3.08
N ARG A 109 -6.39 -36.79 -2.32
CA ARG A 109 -5.06 -37.17 -1.76
C ARG A 109 -5.20 -38.23 -0.67
N GLU A 110 -6.17 -38.12 0.21
CA GLU A 110 -6.43 -39.07 1.28
C GLU A 110 -6.82 -40.46 0.75
N HIS A 111 -7.41 -40.53 -0.45
CA HIS A 111 -7.85 -41.76 -1.07
C HIS A 111 -6.99 -42.21 -2.25
N ALA A 112 -5.76 -41.67 -2.36
CA ALA A 112 -4.88 -41.92 -3.50
C ALA A 112 -4.52 -43.39 -3.73
N ASP A 113 -4.49 -44.18 -2.67
CA ASP A 113 -4.16 -45.63 -2.72
C ASP A 113 -5.34 -46.50 -3.13
N SER A 114 -6.55 -45.94 -3.31
CA SER A 114 -7.71 -46.71 -3.75
C SER A 114 -7.57 -47.19 -5.20
N PRO A 115 -7.61 -48.49 -5.49
CA PRO A 115 -7.56 -49.00 -6.86
C PRO A 115 -8.77 -48.59 -7.70
N THR A 116 -9.79 -48.04 -7.07
CA THR A 116 -11.06 -47.59 -7.70
C THR A 116 -11.28 -46.08 -7.58
N ILE A 117 -10.21 -45.31 -7.31
CA ILE A 117 -10.28 -43.86 -7.01
C ILE A 117 -11.16 -43.07 -8.00
N GLY A 118 -11.11 -43.38 -9.30
CA GLY A 118 -11.95 -42.70 -10.29
C GLY A 118 -13.46 -42.93 -10.07
N LYS A 119 -13.86 -44.14 -9.69
CA LYS A 119 -15.28 -44.45 -9.36
C LYS A 119 -15.70 -43.86 -8.02
N ASP A 120 -14.77 -43.85 -7.06
CA ASP A 120 -15.03 -43.35 -5.72
C ASP A 120 -15.16 -41.80 -5.77
N ALA A 121 -14.33 -41.11 -6.57
CA ALA A 121 -14.42 -39.66 -6.82
C ALA A 121 -15.79 -39.28 -7.46
N GLU A 122 -16.27 -40.05 -8.42
CA GLU A 122 -17.60 -39.82 -9.01
C GLU A 122 -18.76 -39.91 -7.99
N LYS A 123 -18.63 -40.76 -6.97
CA LYS A 123 -19.60 -40.83 -5.87
C LYS A 123 -19.41 -39.65 -4.89
N ALA A 124 -18.17 -39.31 -4.55
CA ALA A 124 -17.86 -38.30 -3.56
C ALA A 124 -18.10 -36.85 -4.07
N LYS A 125 -18.03 -36.59 -5.38
CA LYS A 125 -18.09 -35.24 -5.97
C LYS A 125 -19.29 -34.41 -5.54
N LYS A 126 -20.41 -35.03 -5.20
CA LYS A 126 -21.61 -34.32 -4.71
C LYS A 126 -21.38 -33.57 -3.40
N ALA A 127 -20.47 -34.05 -2.55
CA ALA A 127 -20.12 -33.39 -1.29
C ALA A 127 -19.33 -32.10 -1.50
N PHE A 128 -18.70 -31.92 -2.67
CA PHE A 128 -17.87 -30.78 -3.01
C PHE A 128 -18.54 -29.85 -4.04
N ALA A 129 -19.78 -30.10 -4.41
CA ALA A 129 -20.54 -29.27 -5.32
C ALA A 129 -20.75 -27.88 -4.71
N GLY A 130 -20.70 -26.85 -5.54
CA GLY A 130 -20.89 -25.47 -5.13
C GLY A 130 -21.74 -24.67 -6.10
N LYS A 131 -21.48 -23.37 -6.18
CA LYS A 131 -22.22 -22.41 -6.99
C LYS A 131 -21.28 -21.76 -8.04
N GLU A 132 -21.85 -21.25 -9.10
CA GLU A 132 -21.14 -20.38 -10.07
C GLU A 132 -21.16 -18.93 -9.58
N ILE A 133 -20.13 -18.17 -9.92
CA ILE A 133 -20.03 -16.73 -9.59
C ILE A 133 -20.76 -15.86 -10.63
N SER A 134 -20.90 -16.31 -11.87
CA SER A 134 -21.60 -15.59 -12.94
C SER A 134 -23.04 -15.25 -12.53
N GLY A 135 -23.46 -14.02 -12.77
CA GLY A 135 -24.75 -13.48 -12.36
C GLY A 135 -24.91 -13.21 -10.87
N LYS A 136 -23.90 -13.51 -10.03
CA LYS A 136 -23.87 -13.13 -8.62
C LYS A 136 -23.42 -11.69 -8.45
N THR A 137 -23.69 -11.13 -7.26
CA THR A 137 -23.31 -9.76 -6.92
C THR A 137 -22.07 -9.75 -6.04
N LEU A 138 -21.04 -8.98 -6.46
CA LEU A 138 -19.86 -8.67 -5.67
C LEU A 138 -19.97 -7.25 -5.12
N GLY A 139 -19.89 -7.10 -3.80
CA GLY A 139 -19.69 -5.82 -3.12
C GLY A 139 -18.21 -5.54 -2.96
N VAL A 140 -17.74 -4.41 -3.47
CA VAL A 140 -16.35 -3.96 -3.35
C VAL A 140 -16.30 -2.74 -2.44
N ILE A 141 -15.68 -2.88 -1.27
CA ILE A 141 -15.53 -1.82 -0.28
C ILE A 141 -14.12 -1.23 -0.42
N GLY A 142 -14.03 0.02 -0.89
CA GLY A 142 -12.79 0.68 -1.28
C GLY A 142 -12.48 0.46 -2.76
N LEU A 143 -12.50 1.56 -3.55
CA LEU A 143 -12.29 1.57 -5.00
C LEU A 143 -10.94 2.18 -5.39
N GLY A 144 -9.95 2.01 -4.52
CA GLY A 144 -8.56 2.37 -4.79
C GLY A 144 -7.90 1.47 -5.86
N ALA A 145 -6.56 1.42 -5.87
CA ALA A 145 -5.79 0.69 -6.88
C ALA A 145 -6.17 -0.79 -7.00
N ILE A 146 -6.46 -1.46 -5.88
CA ILE A 146 -6.83 -2.89 -5.86
C ILE A 146 -8.32 -3.06 -6.16
N GLY A 147 -9.19 -2.35 -5.42
CA GLY A 147 -10.64 -2.52 -5.55
C GLY A 147 -11.16 -2.23 -6.96
N ALA A 148 -10.60 -1.23 -7.64
CA ALA A 148 -10.97 -0.94 -9.03
C ALA A 148 -10.60 -2.10 -9.99
N LEU A 149 -9.43 -2.72 -9.82
CA LEU A 149 -9.03 -3.89 -10.62
C LEU A 149 -9.92 -5.10 -10.33
N VAL A 150 -10.26 -5.34 -9.06
CA VAL A 150 -11.17 -6.42 -8.66
C VAL A 150 -12.57 -6.21 -9.24
N ALA A 151 -13.10 -4.98 -9.12
CA ALA A 151 -14.41 -4.62 -9.64
C ALA A 151 -14.51 -4.87 -11.17
N ASN A 152 -13.52 -4.39 -11.93
CA ASN A 152 -13.47 -4.59 -13.36
C ASN A 152 -13.37 -6.07 -13.74
N ALA A 153 -12.47 -6.83 -13.08
CA ALA A 153 -12.31 -8.25 -13.36
C ALA A 153 -13.59 -9.06 -13.01
N ALA A 154 -14.33 -8.67 -11.98
CA ALA A 154 -15.60 -9.32 -11.65
C ALA A 154 -16.69 -9.05 -12.71
N ILE A 155 -16.74 -7.85 -13.29
CA ILE A 155 -17.60 -7.56 -14.44
C ILE A 155 -17.25 -8.48 -15.61
N ASP A 156 -15.95 -8.63 -15.94
CA ASP A 156 -15.48 -9.50 -17.05
C ASP A 156 -15.82 -10.98 -16.79
N LEU A 157 -15.96 -11.39 -15.53
CA LEU A 157 -16.42 -12.73 -15.14
C LEU A 157 -17.95 -12.87 -15.11
N GLY A 158 -18.70 -11.86 -15.56
CA GLY A 158 -20.15 -11.88 -15.64
C GLY A 158 -20.88 -11.67 -14.31
N MET A 159 -20.24 -11.05 -13.34
CA MET A 159 -20.86 -10.67 -12.07
C MET A 159 -21.53 -9.29 -12.15
N ASN A 160 -22.50 -9.03 -11.28
CA ASN A 160 -22.92 -7.68 -10.94
C ASN A 160 -21.99 -7.12 -9.89
N VAL A 161 -21.60 -5.86 -10.00
CA VAL A 161 -20.64 -5.24 -9.06
C VAL A 161 -21.22 -3.98 -8.43
N LEU A 162 -21.23 -3.95 -7.10
CA LEU A 162 -21.55 -2.78 -6.29
C LEU A 162 -20.26 -2.21 -5.70
N GLY A 163 -19.98 -0.95 -5.95
CA GLY A 163 -18.79 -0.27 -5.46
C GLY A 163 -19.13 0.77 -4.39
N TYR A 164 -18.48 0.69 -3.23
CA TYR A 164 -18.60 1.66 -2.14
C TYR A 164 -17.22 2.24 -1.81
N ASP A 165 -17.08 3.54 -1.96
CA ASP A 165 -15.91 4.30 -1.51
C ASP A 165 -16.29 5.77 -1.33
N PRO A 166 -16.44 6.26 -0.09
CA PRO A 166 -16.79 7.65 0.16
C PRO A 166 -15.68 8.66 -0.18
N TYR A 167 -14.47 8.17 -0.49
CA TYR A 167 -13.29 8.99 -0.78
C TYR A 167 -12.73 8.75 -2.19
N VAL A 168 -13.51 8.13 -3.08
CA VAL A 168 -13.05 7.82 -4.44
C VAL A 168 -12.60 9.10 -5.16
N SER A 169 -11.36 9.09 -5.65
CA SER A 169 -10.87 10.21 -6.46
C SER A 169 -11.44 10.17 -7.88
N ALA A 170 -11.49 11.34 -8.53
CA ALA A 170 -11.91 11.41 -9.92
C ALA A 170 -11.04 10.49 -10.83
N GLU A 171 -9.73 10.42 -10.57
CA GLU A 171 -8.82 9.56 -11.31
C GLU A 171 -9.14 8.07 -11.10
N ALA A 172 -9.45 7.66 -9.87
CA ALA A 172 -9.85 6.28 -9.57
C ALA A 172 -11.18 5.92 -10.25
N ALA A 173 -12.15 6.85 -10.23
CA ALA A 173 -13.45 6.66 -10.90
C ALA A 173 -13.31 6.46 -12.41
N TRP A 174 -12.37 7.16 -13.08
CA TRP A 174 -12.10 6.97 -14.50
C TRP A 174 -11.52 5.60 -14.87
N ARG A 175 -11.00 4.85 -13.92
CA ARG A 175 -10.48 3.49 -14.11
C ARG A 175 -11.54 2.41 -13.98
N LEU A 176 -12.70 2.75 -13.41
CA LEU A 176 -13.80 1.81 -13.21
C LEU A 176 -14.58 1.57 -14.51
N SER A 177 -14.99 0.32 -14.71
CA SER A 177 -15.98 -0.02 -15.73
C SER A 177 -17.27 0.76 -15.47
N PRO A 178 -17.92 1.33 -16.49
CA PRO A 178 -19.23 1.98 -16.33
C PRO A 178 -20.34 1.03 -15.87
N SER A 179 -20.10 -0.28 -15.90
CA SER A 179 -21.02 -1.31 -15.39
C SER A 179 -20.93 -1.51 -13.86
N VAL A 180 -19.99 -0.88 -13.17
CA VAL A 180 -19.92 -0.88 -11.72
C VAL A 180 -20.97 0.09 -11.17
N GLU A 181 -21.93 -0.43 -10.40
CA GLU A 181 -22.94 0.39 -9.72
C GLU A 181 -22.32 1.08 -8.51
N HIS A 182 -22.32 2.41 -8.48
CA HIS A 182 -21.89 3.18 -7.33
C HIS A 182 -22.96 3.18 -6.25
N VAL A 183 -22.59 2.78 -5.03
CA VAL A 183 -23.46 2.76 -3.85
C VAL A 183 -22.89 3.67 -2.77
N THR A 184 -23.73 4.49 -2.16
CA THR A 184 -23.31 5.50 -1.16
C THR A 184 -23.49 5.03 0.29
N ASN A 185 -24.15 3.88 0.50
CA ASN A 185 -24.37 3.30 1.82
C ASN A 185 -23.74 1.91 1.91
N LEU A 186 -22.94 1.66 2.94
CA LEU A 186 -22.29 0.37 3.18
C LEU A 186 -23.32 -0.76 3.40
N ASP A 187 -24.38 -0.50 4.14
CA ASP A 187 -25.44 -1.49 4.42
C ASP A 187 -26.10 -2.00 3.13
N ASP A 188 -26.30 -1.12 2.14
CA ASP A 188 -26.85 -1.51 0.85
C ASP A 188 -25.91 -2.45 0.09
N VAL A 189 -24.60 -2.23 0.16
CA VAL A 189 -23.61 -3.13 -0.41
C VAL A 189 -23.70 -4.51 0.25
N LEU A 190 -23.69 -4.54 1.58
CA LEU A 190 -23.71 -5.77 2.37
C LEU A 190 -25.00 -6.57 2.15
N HIS A 191 -26.14 -5.90 2.15
CA HIS A 191 -27.44 -6.52 1.98
C HIS A 191 -27.66 -7.15 0.59
N ARG A 192 -27.06 -6.56 -0.45
CA ARG A 192 -27.28 -6.97 -1.86
C ARG A 192 -26.22 -7.92 -2.37
N SER A 193 -25.10 -8.11 -1.68
CA SER A 193 -23.92 -8.82 -2.19
C SER A 193 -23.92 -10.30 -1.79
N ASP A 194 -23.67 -11.18 -2.77
CA ASP A 194 -23.37 -12.59 -2.53
C ASP A 194 -21.92 -12.79 -2.04
N TYR A 195 -21.04 -11.88 -2.45
CA TYR A 195 -19.63 -11.82 -2.08
C TYR A 195 -19.29 -10.39 -1.69
N VAL A 196 -18.49 -10.20 -0.63
CA VAL A 196 -18.01 -8.92 -0.17
C VAL A 196 -16.50 -8.96 -0.10
N THR A 197 -15.82 -7.96 -0.64
CA THR A 197 -14.36 -7.83 -0.57
C THR A 197 -13.94 -6.45 -0.10
N ILE A 198 -12.91 -6.38 0.73
CA ILE A 198 -12.51 -5.16 1.45
C ILE A 198 -11.14 -4.72 0.97
N HIS A 199 -11.04 -3.45 0.51
CA HIS A 199 -9.83 -2.85 -0.05
C HIS A 199 -9.57 -1.43 0.48
N VAL A 200 -9.74 -1.24 1.79
CA VAL A 200 -9.47 0.03 2.47
C VAL A 200 -8.21 -0.05 3.34
N PRO A 201 -7.54 1.06 3.62
CA PRO A 201 -6.43 1.10 4.56
C PRO A 201 -6.90 0.87 6.00
N ALA A 202 -6.01 0.34 6.86
CA ALA A 202 -6.24 0.30 8.29
C ALA A 202 -5.99 1.68 8.90
N MET A 203 -7.02 2.27 9.44
CA MET A 203 -7.05 3.54 10.16
C MET A 203 -7.97 3.38 11.39
N ASP A 204 -7.93 4.32 12.32
CA ASP A 204 -8.84 4.26 13.48
C ASP A 204 -10.31 4.23 13.06
N SER A 205 -10.66 4.92 11.96
CA SER A 205 -12.03 4.97 11.41
C SER A 205 -12.45 3.70 10.66
N THR A 206 -11.51 2.83 10.27
CA THR A 206 -11.80 1.58 9.54
C THR A 206 -11.55 0.34 10.38
N ARG A 207 -11.03 0.48 11.59
CA ARG A 207 -10.83 -0.63 12.53
C ARG A 207 -12.17 -1.25 12.90
N GLY A 208 -12.29 -2.57 12.69
CA GLY A 208 -13.53 -3.32 12.96
C GLY A 208 -14.72 -2.85 12.14
N MET A 209 -14.48 -2.24 10.96
CA MET A 209 -15.55 -1.71 10.11
C MET A 209 -16.52 -2.79 9.60
N ILE A 210 -16.12 -4.04 9.63
CA ILE A 210 -17.00 -5.19 9.45
C ILE A 210 -17.18 -5.83 10.83
N GLY A 211 -18.12 -5.33 11.56
CA GLY A 211 -18.49 -5.76 12.91
C GLY A 211 -19.85 -6.43 12.97
N ALA A 212 -20.43 -6.50 14.18
CA ALA A 212 -21.69 -7.21 14.42
C ALA A 212 -22.87 -6.62 13.60
N HIS A 213 -22.96 -5.29 13.50
CA HIS A 213 -24.02 -4.65 12.70
C HIS A 213 -23.89 -4.99 11.22
N GLU A 214 -22.71 -4.84 10.65
CA GLU A 214 -22.45 -5.09 9.23
C GLU A 214 -22.70 -6.55 8.85
N LEU A 215 -22.32 -7.47 9.73
CA LEU A 215 -22.57 -8.91 9.54
C LEU A 215 -24.03 -9.30 9.74
N GLU A 216 -24.77 -8.56 10.57
CA GLU A 216 -26.20 -8.76 10.72
C GLU A 216 -27.00 -8.31 9.49
N VAL A 217 -26.65 -7.15 8.90
CA VAL A 217 -27.34 -6.64 7.71
C VAL A 217 -26.87 -7.33 6.42
N ALA A 218 -25.75 -8.04 6.44
CA ALA A 218 -25.23 -8.75 5.29
C ALA A 218 -26.23 -9.79 4.76
N LYS A 219 -26.22 -9.99 3.44
CA LYS A 219 -27.07 -10.99 2.77
C LYS A 219 -26.80 -12.37 3.35
N PRO A 220 -27.83 -13.08 3.86
CA PRO A 220 -27.64 -14.41 4.44
C PRO A 220 -26.93 -15.37 3.49
N GLY A 221 -25.88 -16.04 3.98
CA GLY A 221 -25.07 -16.96 3.18
C GLY A 221 -24.09 -16.28 2.23
N CYS A 222 -23.77 -14.98 2.42
CA CYS A 222 -22.72 -14.30 1.70
C CYS A 222 -21.33 -14.87 2.06
N ALA A 223 -20.35 -14.61 1.20
CA ALA A 223 -18.93 -14.84 1.49
C ALA A 223 -18.23 -13.51 1.70
N VAL A 224 -17.40 -13.41 2.74
CA VAL A 224 -16.60 -12.22 3.04
C VAL A 224 -15.13 -12.50 2.76
N MET A 225 -14.44 -11.57 2.08
CA MET A 225 -13.02 -11.68 1.73
C MET A 225 -12.25 -10.49 2.26
N ASN A 226 -11.17 -10.74 2.99
CA ASN A 226 -10.28 -9.71 3.51
C ASN A 226 -8.82 -10.04 3.21
N PHE A 227 -8.26 -9.36 2.21
CA PHE A 227 -6.85 -9.40 1.82
C PHE A 227 -6.17 -8.03 2.00
N SER A 228 -6.76 -7.17 2.83
CA SER A 228 -6.24 -5.82 3.08
C SER A 228 -5.49 -5.72 4.39
N ARG A 229 -6.19 -5.77 5.52
CA ARG A 229 -5.62 -5.75 6.88
C ARG A 229 -6.50 -6.56 7.84
N ASP A 230 -5.87 -7.28 8.76
CA ASP A 230 -6.52 -8.10 9.80
C ASP A 230 -7.49 -7.30 10.66
N THR A 231 -7.12 -6.07 11.00
CA THR A 231 -7.88 -5.20 11.91
C THR A 231 -9.19 -4.63 11.34
N LEU A 232 -9.51 -4.86 10.06
CA LEU A 232 -10.73 -4.36 9.41
C LEU A 232 -11.98 -5.16 9.77
N VAL A 233 -11.82 -6.42 10.16
CA VAL A 233 -12.90 -7.31 10.54
C VAL A 233 -12.84 -7.58 12.03
N ASP A 234 -13.96 -7.48 12.71
CA ASP A 234 -14.08 -7.91 14.11
C ASP A 234 -14.16 -9.45 14.14
N ASN A 235 -13.11 -10.07 14.69
CA ASN A 235 -13.00 -11.53 14.73
C ASN A 235 -14.08 -12.20 15.58
N ALA A 236 -14.53 -11.58 16.68
CA ALA A 236 -15.59 -12.12 17.53
C ALA A 236 -16.92 -12.11 16.78
N ALA A 237 -17.28 -10.98 16.19
CA ALA A 237 -18.50 -10.84 15.39
C ALA A 237 -18.50 -11.78 14.15
N MET A 238 -17.35 -11.95 13.49
CA MET A 238 -17.21 -12.87 12.35
C MET A 238 -17.41 -14.32 12.79
N THR A 239 -16.86 -14.72 13.96
CA THR A 239 -17.07 -16.06 14.51
C THR A 239 -18.55 -16.35 14.74
N GLU A 240 -19.27 -15.43 15.41
CA GLU A 240 -20.70 -15.56 15.64
C GLU A 240 -21.51 -15.63 14.34
N ALA A 241 -21.17 -14.82 13.34
CA ALA A 241 -21.84 -14.79 12.04
C ALA A 241 -21.63 -16.08 11.24
N LEU A 242 -20.44 -16.70 11.32
CA LEU A 242 -20.15 -18.00 10.70
C LEU A 242 -20.90 -19.13 11.41
N GLU A 243 -20.91 -19.17 12.75
CA GLU A 243 -21.63 -20.16 13.54
C GLU A 243 -23.15 -20.10 13.33
N ALA A 244 -23.69 -18.88 13.21
CA ALA A 244 -25.11 -18.66 12.90
C ALA A 244 -25.45 -18.92 11.42
N GLY A 245 -24.48 -19.22 10.56
CA GLY A 245 -24.69 -19.42 9.11
C GLY A 245 -25.09 -18.14 8.37
N ARG A 246 -24.94 -16.97 8.98
CA ARG A 246 -25.19 -15.66 8.36
C ARG A 246 -24.14 -15.39 7.27
N VAL A 247 -22.87 -15.62 7.56
CA VAL A 247 -21.76 -15.70 6.62
C VAL A 247 -21.49 -17.15 6.29
N ALA A 248 -21.47 -17.52 5.01
CA ALA A 248 -21.21 -18.89 4.59
C ALA A 248 -19.73 -19.24 4.63
N THR A 249 -18.85 -18.27 4.31
CA THR A 249 -17.40 -18.48 4.25
C THR A 249 -16.68 -17.16 4.47
N TYR A 250 -15.65 -17.16 5.31
CA TYR A 250 -14.70 -16.08 5.44
C TYR A 250 -13.37 -16.48 4.79
N VAL A 251 -12.84 -15.65 3.90
CA VAL A 251 -11.56 -15.89 3.22
C VAL A 251 -10.59 -14.75 3.56
N THR A 252 -9.43 -15.11 4.06
CA THR A 252 -8.42 -14.12 4.44
C THR A 252 -7.01 -14.67 4.27
N ASP A 253 -6.01 -13.79 4.18
CA ASP A 253 -4.60 -14.18 4.24
C ASP A 253 -3.91 -13.72 5.55
N PHE A 254 -4.69 -13.46 6.60
CA PHE A 254 -4.21 -13.12 7.93
C PHE A 254 -4.43 -14.30 8.90
N ALA A 255 -3.40 -15.13 9.05
CA ALA A 255 -3.43 -16.30 9.92
C ALA A 255 -3.15 -15.88 11.38
N THR A 256 -4.21 -15.58 12.13
CA THR A 256 -4.15 -15.37 13.59
C THR A 256 -4.72 -16.58 14.34
N PRO A 257 -4.38 -16.80 15.63
CA PRO A 257 -4.96 -17.90 16.41
C PRO A 257 -6.49 -17.88 16.42
N GLU A 258 -7.09 -16.69 16.50
CA GLU A 258 -8.55 -16.51 16.51
C GLU A 258 -9.16 -16.92 15.17
N VAL A 259 -8.61 -16.46 14.05
CA VAL A 259 -9.10 -16.78 12.70
C VAL A 259 -8.92 -18.27 12.39
N MET A 260 -7.80 -18.88 12.82
CA MET A 260 -7.55 -20.32 12.64
C MET A 260 -8.52 -21.20 13.43
N ALA A 261 -9.15 -20.68 14.48
CA ALA A 261 -10.15 -21.39 15.27
C ALA A 261 -11.56 -21.31 14.67
N MET A 262 -11.82 -20.39 13.74
CA MET A 262 -13.14 -20.20 13.11
C MET A 262 -13.48 -21.37 12.18
N GLN A 263 -14.73 -21.80 12.18
CA GLN A 263 -15.25 -22.75 11.19
C GLN A 263 -15.59 -22.03 9.88
N ASN A 264 -15.64 -22.77 8.79
CA ASN A 264 -15.98 -22.24 7.46
C ASN A 264 -15.07 -21.07 7.00
N THR A 265 -13.82 -21.10 7.41
CA THR A 265 -12.80 -20.08 7.05
C THR A 265 -11.75 -20.70 6.13
N ILE A 266 -11.36 -19.95 5.11
CA ILE A 266 -10.22 -20.28 4.24
C ILE A 266 -9.11 -19.27 4.57
N VAL A 267 -8.03 -19.76 5.17
CA VAL A 267 -6.90 -18.94 5.61
C VAL A 267 -5.68 -19.23 4.74
N LEU A 268 -5.10 -18.18 4.18
CA LEU A 268 -3.90 -18.23 3.35
C LEU A 268 -2.73 -17.55 4.07
N PRO A 269 -1.46 -17.89 3.78
CA PRO A 269 -0.31 -17.35 4.51
C PRO A 269 0.20 -16.01 3.92
N HIS A 270 -0.59 -14.95 4.00
CA HIS A 270 -0.26 -13.56 3.59
C HIS A 270 0.30 -13.49 2.15
N LEU A 271 -0.43 -14.05 1.20
CA LEU A 271 0.00 -14.20 -0.20
C LEU A 271 -0.34 -13.01 -1.11
N GLY A 272 -1.04 -11.99 -0.60
CA GLY A 272 -1.57 -10.89 -1.42
C GLY A 272 -0.56 -10.22 -2.35
N ALA A 273 0.69 -10.05 -1.90
CA ALA A 273 1.77 -9.43 -2.69
C ALA A 273 2.90 -10.42 -3.05
N SER A 274 2.70 -11.72 -2.86
CA SER A 274 3.77 -12.71 -2.98
C SER A 274 3.81 -13.32 -4.39
N THR A 275 4.06 -12.49 -5.40
CA THR A 275 4.35 -12.90 -6.78
C THR A 275 5.63 -12.23 -7.27
N ALA A 276 6.33 -12.86 -8.22
CA ALA A 276 7.56 -12.31 -8.80
C ALA A 276 7.31 -10.92 -9.41
N GLU A 277 6.18 -10.75 -10.10
CA GLU A 277 5.80 -9.50 -10.74
C GLU A 277 5.49 -8.40 -9.71
N ALA A 278 4.85 -8.73 -8.59
CA ALA A 278 4.59 -7.77 -7.52
C ALA A 278 5.88 -7.30 -6.85
N GLU A 279 6.83 -8.22 -6.63
CA GLU A 279 8.15 -7.91 -6.09
C GLU A 279 8.94 -7.00 -7.04
N ASP A 280 8.94 -7.32 -8.34
CA ASP A 280 9.56 -6.52 -9.39
C ASP A 280 8.96 -5.11 -9.44
N ASN A 281 7.64 -5.00 -9.52
CA ASN A 281 6.92 -3.73 -9.60
C ASN A 281 7.16 -2.85 -8.36
N CYS A 282 7.17 -3.46 -7.17
CA CYS A 282 7.49 -2.74 -5.93
C CYS A 282 8.93 -2.24 -5.92
N ALA A 283 9.90 -3.06 -6.35
CA ALA A 283 11.30 -2.65 -6.44
C ALA A 283 11.51 -1.52 -7.45
N ILE A 284 10.90 -1.62 -8.63
CA ILE A 284 10.93 -0.57 -9.67
C ILE A 284 10.37 0.74 -9.13
N MET A 285 9.16 0.72 -8.55
CA MET A 285 8.52 1.93 -8.02
C MET A 285 9.32 2.55 -6.88
N ALA A 286 9.81 1.75 -5.93
CA ALA A 286 10.62 2.22 -4.80
C ALA A 286 11.91 2.91 -5.29
N THR A 287 12.61 2.28 -6.23
CA THR A 287 13.84 2.83 -6.80
C THR A 287 13.60 4.13 -7.56
N LEU A 288 12.60 4.19 -8.43
CA LEU A 288 12.30 5.38 -9.22
C LEU A 288 11.90 6.57 -8.35
N GLN A 289 11.09 6.37 -7.32
CA GLN A 289 10.69 7.42 -6.37
C GLN A 289 11.89 7.95 -5.57
N MET A 290 12.70 7.05 -5.03
CA MET A 290 13.90 7.43 -4.31
C MET A 290 14.87 8.19 -5.21
N LYS A 291 15.08 7.74 -6.44
CA LYS A 291 15.94 8.39 -7.44
C LYS A 291 15.45 9.81 -7.78
N ASP A 292 14.14 9.97 -8.06
CA ASP A 292 13.53 11.28 -8.33
C ASP A 292 13.71 12.22 -7.13
N TYR A 293 13.54 11.75 -5.90
CA TYR A 293 13.80 12.52 -4.70
C TYR A 293 15.29 12.91 -4.57
N LEU A 294 16.19 11.96 -4.77
CA LEU A 294 17.62 12.22 -4.64
C LEU A 294 18.14 13.19 -5.71
N GLU A 295 17.65 13.12 -6.93
CA GLU A 295 18.10 13.91 -8.08
C GLU A 295 17.37 15.25 -8.21
N ASN A 296 16.06 15.26 -7.97
CA ASN A 296 15.18 16.39 -8.24
C ASN A 296 14.51 16.98 -6.98
N GLY A 297 14.57 16.29 -5.84
CA GLY A 297 13.88 16.70 -4.61
C GLY A 297 12.37 16.38 -4.61
N ASN A 298 11.83 15.79 -5.65
CA ASN A 298 10.40 15.49 -5.73
C ASN A 298 10.00 14.41 -4.75
N ILE A 299 8.85 14.57 -4.11
CA ILE A 299 8.27 13.60 -3.17
C ILE A 299 6.95 13.10 -3.73
N LYS A 300 6.90 11.78 -4.01
CA LYS A 300 5.68 11.05 -4.41
C LYS A 300 5.51 9.83 -3.50
N ASN A 301 4.29 9.53 -3.10
CA ASN A 301 3.98 8.39 -2.23
C ASN A 301 4.82 8.30 -0.94
N SER A 302 5.20 9.43 -0.36
CA SER A 302 5.80 9.44 0.97
C SER A 302 4.74 9.27 2.05
N VAL A 303 5.12 8.60 3.14
CA VAL A 303 4.25 8.34 4.30
C VAL A 303 4.52 9.26 5.48
N ASN A 304 5.60 10.02 5.48
CA ASN A 304 5.98 10.93 6.56
C ASN A 304 6.17 12.39 6.13
N TYR A 305 6.25 12.66 4.83
CA TYR A 305 6.32 14.02 4.27
C TYR A 305 5.25 14.23 3.19
N PRO A 306 4.84 15.48 2.93
CA PRO A 306 3.81 15.77 1.93
C PRO A 306 4.28 15.49 0.50
N VAL A 307 3.33 15.21 -0.39
CA VAL A 307 3.60 15.16 -1.84
C VAL A 307 4.01 16.56 -2.31
N CYS A 308 5.17 16.66 -2.96
CA CYS A 308 5.71 17.90 -3.50
C CYS A 308 6.48 17.58 -4.79
N ASP A 309 6.04 18.12 -5.90
CA ASP A 309 6.63 17.89 -7.22
C ASP A 309 6.80 19.23 -7.94
N MET A 310 8.02 19.57 -8.29
CA MET A 310 8.37 20.74 -9.10
C MET A 310 9.03 20.32 -10.43
N GLY A 311 8.90 19.03 -10.80
CA GLY A 311 9.54 18.48 -11.98
C GLY A 311 11.07 18.36 -11.85
N PRO A 312 11.78 18.18 -12.97
CA PRO A 312 13.25 18.09 -12.97
C PRO A 312 13.91 19.32 -12.34
N ALA A 313 15.02 19.11 -11.64
CA ALA A 313 15.81 20.22 -11.12
C ALA A 313 16.26 21.14 -12.28
N PRO A 314 16.30 22.47 -12.08
CA PRO A 314 16.57 23.42 -13.15
C PRO A 314 17.96 23.18 -13.77
N ALA A 315 18.09 23.35 -15.09
CA ALA A 315 19.35 23.13 -15.79
C ALA A 315 20.44 24.17 -15.35
N GLN A 316 20.02 25.39 -15.05
CA GLN A 316 20.82 26.49 -14.54
C GLN A 316 20.26 26.97 -13.20
N GLY A 317 21.12 27.59 -12.36
CA GLY A 317 20.74 27.99 -11.00
C GLY A 317 20.91 26.86 -9.99
N GLY A 318 20.09 26.86 -8.95
CA GLY A 318 20.09 25.88 -7.88
C GLY A 318 18.71 25.46 -7.46
N ARG A 319 18.61 24.31 -6.80
CA ARG A 319 17.41 23.87 -6.09
C ARG A 319 17.74 23.53 -4.65
N VAL A 320 17.02 24.14 -3.72
CA VAL A 320 17.14 23.89 -2.28
C VAL A 320 15.84 23.27 -1.78
N ALA A 321 15.97 22.25 -0.93
CA ALA A 321 14.88 21.63 -0.26
C ALA A 321 15.06 21.73 1.27
N VAL A 322 14.00 22.16 1.96
CA VAL A 322 13.96 22.33 3.41
C VAL A 322 12.88 21.41 3.99
N LEU A 323 13.30 20.46 4.80
CA LEU A 323 12.43 19.58 5.57
C LEU A 323 12.27 20.19 6.96
N HIS A 324 11.03 20.46 7.39
CA HIS A 324 10.82 21.23 8.62
C HIS A 324 9.50 20.86 9.30
N ALA A 325 9.35 21.29 10.55
CA ALA A 325 8.09 21.20 11.28
C ALA A 325 7.00 22.08 10.64
N ASN A 326 5.77 21.63 10.68
CA ASN A 326 4.60 22.40 10.22
C ASN A 326 4.13 23.34 11.33
N VAL A 327 4.84 24.45 11.53
CA VAL A 327 4.54 25.47 12.58
C VAL A 327 4.36 26.84 11.96
N PRO A 328 3.63 27.75 12.64
CA PRO A 328 3.45 29.13 12.18
C PRO A 328 4.77 29.85 11.92
N ASP A 329 4.75 30.82 11.00
CA ASP A 329 5.89 31.69 10.62
C ASP A 329 7.08 31.00 9.94
N MET A 330 7.11 29.68 9.82
CA MET A 330 8.23 28.95 9.23
C MET A 330 8.55 29.43 7.80
N LEU A 331 7.53 29.60 6.95
CA LEU A 331 7.73 30.02 5.58
C LEU A 331 8.30 31.45 5.49
N SER A 332 7.88 32.37 6.36
CA SER A 332 8.46 33.73 6.47
C SER A 332 9.93 33.67 6.82
N GLN A 333 10.31 32.87 7.81
CA GLN A 333 11.70 32.72 8.23
C GLN A 333 12.55 32.12 7.12
N ILE A 334 12.09 31.05 6.47
CA ILE A 334 12.79 30.42 5.35
C ILE A 334 13.00 31.44 4.23
N THR A 335 11.96 32.13 3.76
CA THR A 335 12.08 33.08 2.64
C THR A 335 12.88 34.34 3.01
N GLY A 336 12.83 34.76 4.27
CA GLY A 336 13.63 35.87 4.79
C GLY A 336 15.12 35.66 4.65
N VAL A 337 15.62 34.45 4.91
CA VAL A 337 17.03 34.09 4.74
C VAL A 337 17.51 34.29 3.30
N PHE A 338 16.67 33.96 2.30
CA PHE A 338 17.05 34.21 0.88
C PHE A 338 17.21 35.70 0.58
N GLY A 339 16.34 36.56 1.15
CA GLY A 339 16.46 37.98 1.03
C GLY A 339 17.75 38.53 1.69
N GLU A 340 18.12 38.01 2.87
CA GLU A 340 19.34 38.41 3.57
C GLU A 340 20.62 38.08 2.82
N VAL A 341 20.68 36.93 2.14
CA VAL A 341 21.85 36.52 1.35
C VAL A 341 21.79 37.03 -0.09
N GLY A 342 20.74 37.79 -0.46
CA GLY A 342 20.58 38.33 -1.81
C GLY A 342 20.29 37.28 -2.88
N ALA A 343 19.76 36.09 -2.50
CA ALA A 343 19.39 35.05 -3.43
C ALA A 343 17.95 35.27 -3.95
N ASN A 344 17.78 35.20 -5.27
CA ASN A 344 16.46 35.32 -5.88
C ASN A 344 15.79 33.95 -6.00
N ILE A 345 14.53 33.88 -5.59
CA ILE A 345 13.66 32.68 -5.69
C ILE A 345 12.86 32.78 -6.99
N ASP A 346 13.10 31.88 -7.94
CA ASP A 346 12.39 31.82 -9.21
C ASP A 346 11.08 31.02 -9.09
N ASN A 347 11.08 29.97 -8.26
CA ASN A 347 9.90 29.14 -8.00
C ASN A 347 9.93 28.61 -6.56
N LEU A 348 8.75 28.44 -5.95
CA LEU A 348 8.62 27.95 -4.58
C LEU A 348 7.37 27.09 -4.45
N THR A 349 7.51 25.95 -3.79
CA THR A 349 6.39 25.13 -3.33
C THR A 349 6.60 24.77 -1.87
N ASN A 350 5.58 25.04 -1.05
CA ASN A 350 5.50 24.57 0.33
C ASN A 350 4.26 23.69 0.50
N LYS A 351 4.43 22.52 1.09
CA LYS A 351 3.37 21.58 1.40
C LYS A 351 3.54 21.05 2.82
N ALA A 352 2.43 20.68 3.46
CA ALA A 352 2.43 20.10 4.80
C ALA A 352 1.61 18.80 4.83
N HIS A 353 2.04 17.88 5.70
CA HIS A 353 1.34 16.65 6.02
C HIS A 353 1.53 16.36 7.53
N GLY A 354 0.45 16.44 8.31
CA GLY A 354 0.54 16.33 9.75
C GLY A 354 1.48 17.39 10.35
N ASN A 355 2.45 16.94 11.14
CA ASN A 355 3.44 17.79 11.80
C ASN A 355 4.67 18.10 10.94
N ALA A 356 4.81 17.50 9.76
CA ALA A 356 5.93 17.70 8.86
C ALA A 356 5.55 18.57 7.65
N ALA A 357 6.49 19.40 7.21
CA ALA A 357 6.34 20.21 6.02
C ALA A 357 7.61 20.15 5.16
N TYR A 358 7.44 20.42 3.90
CA TYR A 358 8.50 20.39 2.90
C TYR A 358 8.39 21.63 2.02
N THR A 359 9.46 22.41 2.00
CA THR A 359 9.59 23.60 1.13
C THR A 359 10.68 23.35 0.11
N MET A 360 10.35 23.49 -1.16
CA MET A 360 11.29 23.36 -2.27
C MET A 360 11.34 24.68 -3.03
N LEU A 361 12.57 25.16 -3.33
CA LEU A 361 12.82 26.45 -3.95
C LEU A 361 13.81 26.29 -5.10
N ASP A 362 13.47 26.87 -6.25
CA ASP A 362 14.38 27.05 -7.38
C ASP A 362 14.96 28.46 -7.35
N LEU A 363 16.28 28.56 -7.59
CA LEU A 363 17.04 29.77 -7.50
C LEU A 363 17.65 30.09 -8.87
N ASN A 364 17.83 31.39 -9.17
CA ASN A 364 18.52 31.84 -10.39
C ASN A 364 20.04 31.65 -10.35
N ALA A 365 20.61 31.29 -9.19
CA ALA A 365 22.02 31.03 -8.96
C ALA A 365 22.23 29.79 -8.09
N PRO A 366 23.42 29.16 -8.09
CA PRO A 366 23.72 28.05 -7.20
C PRO A 366 23.54 28.42 -5.73
N ALA A 367 23.02 27.47 -4.92
CA ALA A 367 22.92 27.65 -3.48
C ALA A 367 24.31 27.72 -2.83
N THR A 368 24.45 28.55 -1.82
CA THR A 368 25.72 28.75 -1.09
C THR A 368 25.72 28.05 0.26
N ASP A 369 26.87 27.71 0.80
CA ASP A 369 27.02 27.14 2.14
C ASP A 369 26.48 28.10 3.23
N GLU A 370 26.61 29.41 3.04
CA GLU A 370 26.04 30.43 3.93
C GLU A 370 24.50 30.31 3.99
N LEU A 371 23.86 30.18 2.84
CA LEU A 371 22.42 29.99 2.74
C LEU A 371 21.97 28.71 3.51
N VAL A 372 22.68 27.60 3.29
CA VAL A 372 22.38 26.33 3.99
C VAL A 372 22.55 26.46 5.50
N ALA A 373 23.67 27.11 5.95
CA ALA A 373 23.91 27.28 7.38
C ALA A 373 22.83 28.14 8.06
N LYS A 374 22.42 29.25 7.43
CA LYS A 374 21.32 30.09 7.96
C LYS A 374 19.97 29.38 8.00
N LEU A 375 19.62 28.64 6.96
CA LEU A 375 18.38 27.86 6.92
C LEU A 375 18.38 26.76 7.99
N THR A 376 19.50 26.07 8.19
CA THR A 376 19.63 25.00 9.19
C THR A 376 19.54 25.53 10.62
N ALA A 377 19.89 26.82 10.85
CA ALA A 377 19.81 27.46 12.15
C ALA A 377 18.37 27.85 12.56
N ILE A 378 17.39 27.79 11.66
CA ILE A 378 15.99 28.08 11.97
C ILE A 378 15.44 26.96 12.86
N GLU A 379 14.87 27.32 14.00
CA GLU A 379 14.22 26.35 14.92
C GLU A 379 13.08 25.64 14.20
N GLY A 380 13.04 24.30 14.27
CA GLY A 380 12.04 23.47 13.59
C GLY A 380 12.44 23.05 12.17
N VAL A 381 13.60 23.46 11.67
CA VAL A 381 14.18 22.90 10.44
C VAL A 381 14.90 21.58 10.80
N HIS A 382 14.45 20.48 10.20
CA HIS A 382 15.02 19.16 10.41
C HIS A 382 16.23 18.92 9.52
N ARG A 383 16.13 19.38 8.24
CA ARG A 383 17.21 19.22 7.26
C ARG A 383 17.10 20.22 6.12
N VAL A 384 18.26 20.69 5.66
CA VAL A 384 18.39 21.45 4.42
C VAL A 384 19.22 20.65 3.42
N ARG A 385 18.76 20.59 2.17
CA ARG A 385 19.46 19.91 1.09
C ARG A 385 19.69 20.85 -0.09
N ILE A 386 20.91 20.90 -0.57
CA ILE A 386 21.18 21.35 -1.94
C ILE A 386 20.89 20.15 -2.84
N VAL A 387 19.84 20.25 -3.63
CA VAL A 387 19.46 19.22 -4.60
C VAL A 387 20.32 19.38 -5.86
N LYS A 388 20.53 20.67 -6.25
CA LYS A 388 21.38 21.05 -7.36
C LYS A 388 21.98 22.43 -7.12
#